data_2ba8f79cc2bf4697921f3f5b7bdac77d
#
_entry.id   2ba8f79cc2bf4697921f3f5b7bdac77d
#
_cell.length_a   1.000
_cell.length_b   1.000
_cell.length_c   1.000
_cell.angle_alpha   90.00
_cell.angle_beta   90.00
_cell.angle_gamma   90.00
#
_symmetry.space_group_name_H-M   'P 1'
#
loop_
_entity.id
_entity.type
_entity.pdbx_description
1 polymer ?
#
loop_
_entity_poly.entity_id
_entity_poly.type
_entity_poly.pdbx_seq_one_letter_code
_entity_poly.pdbx_strand_id
1 'polypeptide(L)'
;MKTRNVFFILLVLVLSACDALAPTPEPTPVPLPPAQHVESAFQWLETHAMMKDNVDWTVLRNDTADIIASAKTTADARPAICKALRELKDGNTGMLVPGLETPNFYTGYLTLYPRNDVIIRIDSDSPAEKAGLQVGDLIEQVNGHAPIPYSDMDAYPPCNEKQLDTSTQEHLTINREGQSIEIVLDKTKQIAGMDPYNPPQGQRLGSDATGIGYIELTTEGGGNIQYAGDVQKLMRSMDKPPVCGWMIDLRLNYGGDIWSYIAGVGPILGEGDLGGFEYLDGKRENWTYRNGEVFWNNEYRYESEVDGSIYTPKRVTPVALLTSPATQAAGELMLVAFQGRPDIRTFGEPTRGLPTLHTHTVLSDGSVLYVSGANSFDRNGTVYSGSVAPDVFVETDWSKFGTEQDPVILAAMDWLQSQSACNP
;
A
#
# COMPACT_ATOMS: atom_id res chain seq x y z
N MET A 1 20.34 77.56 -22.02
CA MET A 1 18.97 77.33 -21.54
C MET A 1 18.31 76.27 -22.43
N LYS A 2 18.19 75.02 -21.93
CA LYS A 2 17.56 73.90 -22.66
C LYS A 2 16.28 73.56 -21.94
N THR A 3 15.17 73.78 -22.59
CA THR A 3 13.82 73.41 -22.17
C THR A 3 13.62 71.87 -22.30
N ARG A 4 13.30 71.23 -21.16
CA ARG A 4 12.95 69.80 -21.10
C ARG A 4 11.42 69.67 -21.24
N ASN A 5 10.98 69.09 -22.35
CA ASN A 5 9.60 68.66 -22.53
C ASN A 5 9.32 67.43 -21.70
N VAL A 6 8.36 67.51 -20.80
CA VAL A 6 7.83 66.37 -20.01
C VAL A 6 6.65 65.80 -20.78
N PHE A 7 6.83 64.61 -21.32
CA PHE A 7 5.70 63.82 -21.89
C PHE A 7 4.97 63.11 -20.77
N PHE A 8 3.73 63.46 -20.53
CA PHE A 8 2.83 62.68 -19.68
C PHE A 8 2.30 61.53 -20.52
N ILE A 9 2.73 60.26 -20.18
CA ILE A 9 2.14 59.04 -20.71
C ILE A 9 0.97 58.68 -19.79
N LEU A 10 -0.25 58.79 -20.31
CA LEU A 10 -1.45 58.35 -19.66
C LEU A 10 -1.49 56.81 -19.75
N LEU A 11 -1.18 56.12 -18.65
CA LEU A 11 -1.28 54.66 -18.58
C LEU A 11 -2.75 54.29 -18.35
N VAL A 12 -3.45 53.87 -19.41
CA VAL A 12 -4.80 53.28 -19.34
C VAL A 12 -4.63 51.87 -18.79
N LEU A 13 -4.95 51.66 -17.48
CA LEU A 13 -5.11 50.36 -16.88
C LEU A 13 -6.39 49.69 -17.46
N VAL A 14 -6.21 48.81 -18.43
CA VAL A 14 -7.23 47.86 -18.82
C VAL A 14 -7.23 46.75 -17.77
N LEU A 15 -8.16 46.82 -16.82
CA LEU A 15 -8.48 45.72 -15.91
C LEU A 15 -9.15 44.63 -16.77
N SER A 16 -8.36 43.67 -17.27
CA SER A 16 -8.87 42.41 -17.75
C SER A 16 -9.32 41.62 -16.55
N ALA A 17 -10.62 41.62 -16.25
CA ALA A 17 -11.25 40.66 -15.38
C ALA A 17 -11.14 39.29 -16.06
N CYS A 18 -10.08 38.55 -15.76
CA CYS A 18 -10.10 37.09 -15.90
C CYS A 18 -11.01 36.57 -14.80
N ASP A 19 -12.31 36.50 -15.08
CA ASP A 19 -13.17 35.56 -14.36
C ASP A 19 -12.61 34.18 -14.68
N ALA A 20 -11.78 33.67 -13.78
CA ALA A 20 -11.46 32.25 -13.71
C ALA A 20 -12.80 31.57 -13.50
N LEU A 21 -13.38 31.04 -14.58
CA LEU A 21 -14.51 30.13 -14.51
C LEU A 21 -14.04 29.00 -13.57
N ALA A 22 -14.52 29.03 -12.32
CA ALA A 22 -14.42 27.87 -11.44
C ALA A 22 -14.95 26.68 -12.28
N PRO A 23 -14.26 25.54 -12.30
CA PRO A 23 -14.75 24.38 -13.01
C PRO A 23 -16.18 24.16 -12.52
N THR A 24 -17.13 24.16 -13.45
CA THR A 24 -18.52 23.80 -13.13
C THR A 24 -18.45 22.44 -12.44
N PRO A 25 -18.99 22.30 -11.20
CA PRO A 25 -19.00 21.00 -10.55
C PRO A 25 -19.65 20.02 -11.53
N GLU A 26 -18.98 18.91 -11.80
CA GLU A 26 -19.58 17.83 -12.59
C GLU A 26 -20.93 17.49 -11.97
N PRO A 27 -22.00 17.35 -12.77
CA PRO A 27 -23.31 17.04 -12.23
C PRO A 27 -23.20 15.75 -11.42
N THR A 28 -23.57 15.82 -10.14
CA THR A 28 -23.62 14.63 -9.27
C THR A 28 -24.44 13.57 -10.01
N PRO A 29 -23.92 12.38 -10.24
CA PRO A 29 -24.65 11.34 -10.97
C PRO A 29 -26.00 11.12 -10.28
N VAL A 30 -27.08 11.12 -11.07
CA VAL A 30 -28.41 10.79 -10.54
C VAL A 30 -28.41 9.30 -10.23
N PRO A 31 -28.68 8.91 -8.96
CA PRO A 31 -28.69 7.49 -8.59
C PRO A 31 -29.64 6.69 -9.50
N LEU A 32 -29.15 5.60 -10.07
CA LEU A 32 -29.98 4.68 -10.84
C LEU A 32 -30.97 3.96 -9.89
N PRO A 33 -32.11 3.47 -10.42
CA PRO A 33 -32.95 2.55 -9.67
C PRO A 33 -32.12 1.34 -9.14
N PRO A 34 -32.43 0.79 -7.96
CA PRO A 34 -31.62 -0.25 -7.31
C PRO A 34 -31.23 -1.41 -8.23
N ALA A 35 -32.18 -1.90 -9.03
CA ALA A 35 -31.93 -3.00 -9.97
C ALA A 35 -30.90 -2.63 -11.05
N GLN A 36 -30.99 -1.41 -11.60
CA GLN A 36 -30.04 -0.95 -12.62
C GLN A 36 -28.67 -0.66 -12.02
N HIS A 37 -28.64 -0.16 -10.78
CA HIS A 37 -27.41 0.08 -10.03
C HIS A 37 -26.63 -1.22 -9.81
N VAL A 38 -27.28 -2.29 -9.30
CA VAL A 38 -26.64 -3.60 -9.09
C VAL A 38 -26.20 -4.22 -10.42
N GLU A 39 -27.06 -4.17 -11.44
CA GLU A 39 -26.70 -4.73 -12.75
C GLU A 39 -25.50 -4.02 -13.38
N SER A 40 -25.39 -2.69 -13.22
CA SER A 40 -24.20 -1.95 -13.68
C SER A 40 -22.93 -2.37 -12.96
N ALA A 41 -23.02 -2.65 -11.65
CA ALA A 41 -21.91 -3.19 -10.87
C ALA A 41 -21.52 -4.62 -11.33
N PHE A 42 -22.49 -5.49 -11.52
CA PHE A 42 -22.23 -6.86 -11.99
C PHE A 42 -21.59 -6.88 -13.38
N GLN A 43 -22.11 -6.12 -14.34
CA GLN A 43 -21.54 -6.02 -15.69
C GLN A 43 -20.11 -5.50 -15.67
N TRP A 44 -19.82 -4.53 -14.80
CA TRP A 44 -18.47 -4.02 -14.66
C TRP A 44 -17.53 -5.08 -14.07
N LEU A 45 -17.95 -5.81 -13.03
CA LEU A 45 -17.20 -6.91 -12.43
C LEU A 45 -16.94 -8.05 -13.42
N GLU A 46 -17.96 -8.47 -14.17
CA GLU A 46 -17.86 -9.48 -15.23
C GLU A 46 -16.81 -9.11 -16.31
N THR A 47 -16.60 -7.83 -16.50
CA THR A 47 -15.68 -7.33 -17.54
C THR A 47 -14.26 -7.15 -17.01
N HIS A 48 -14.11 -6.63 -15.79
CA HIS A 48 -12.84 -6.09 -15.30
C HIS A 48 -12.18 -6.91 -14.20
N ALA A 49 -12.94 -7.72 -13.44
CA ALA A 49 -12.34 -8.49 -12.35
C ALA A 49 -11.47 -9.63 -12.87
N MET A 50 -10.23 -9.75 -12.38
CA MET A 50 -9.32 -10.85 -12.72
C MET A 50 -9.91 -12.20 -12.33
N MET A 51 -10.62 -12.27 -11.20
CA MET A 51 -11.20 -13.49 -10.65
C MET A 51 -12.67 -13.70 -11.07
N LYS A 52 -13.14 -13.05 -12.15
CA LYS A 52 -14.52 -13.11 -12.63
C LYS A 52 -15.05 -14.53 -12.90
N ASP A 53 -14.15 -15.45 -13.29
CA ASP A 53 -14.50 -16.84 -13.60
C ASP A 53 -14.78 -17.69 -12.34
N ASN A 54 -14.49 -17.15 -11.14
CA ASN A 54 -14.91 -17.78 -9.88
C ASN A 54 -16.41 -17.64 -9.61
N VAL A 55 -17.09 -16.74 -10.32
CA VAL A 55 -18.51 -16.40 -10.09
C VAL A 55 -19.39 -17.01 -11.18
N ASP A 56 -20.40 -17.79 -10.80
CA ASP A 56 -21.51 -18.08 -11.70
C ASP A 56 -22.49 -16.90 -11.70
N TRP A 57 -22.29 -15.99 -12.64
CA TRP A 57 -23.09 -14.77 -12.73
C TRP A 57 -24.58 -14.99 -12.95
N THR A 58 -25.00 -16.14 -13.54
CA THR A 58 -26.41 -16.49 -13.69
C THR A 58 -27.00 -16.91 -12.35
N VAL A 59 -26.29 -17.74 -11.60
CA VAL A 59 -26.70 -18.15 -10.26
C VAL A 59 -26.71 -16.94 -9.32
N LEU A 60 -25.67 -16.11 -9.35
CA LEU A 60 -25.59 -14.90 -8.53
C LEU A 60 -26.78 -13.95 -8.74
N ARG A 61 -27.17 -13.69 -10.02
CA ARG A 61 -28.34 -12.86 -10.33
C ARG A 61 -29.64 -13.47 -9.79
N ASN A 62 -29.81 -14.78 -9.89
CA ASN A 62 -30.97 -15.47 -9.34
C ASN A 62 -31.00 -15.39 -7.81
N ASP A 63 -29.88 -15.64 -7.16
CA ASP A 63 -29.76 -15.64 -5.70
C ASP A 63 -29.95 -14.24 -5.07
N THR A 64 -29.69 -13.20 -5.83
CA THR A 64 -29.84 -11.80 -5.38
C THR A 64 -31.17 -11.15 -5.82
N ALA A 65 -31.98 -11.86 -6.60
CA ALA A 65 -33.23 -11.32 -7.18
C ALA A 65 -34.19 -10.76 -6.12
N ASP A 66 -34.39 -11.44 -5.00
CA ASP A 66 -35.29 -11.01 -3.92
C ASP A 66 -34.75 -9.76 -3.19
N ILE A 67 -33.44 -9.69 -2.98
CA ILE A 67 -32.78 -8.50 -2.41
C ILE A 67 -33.05 -7.32 -3.32
N ILE A 68 -32.80 -7.46 -4.61
CA ILE A 68 -32.96 -6.40 -5.61
C ILE A 68 -34.43 -5.97 -5.76
N ALA A 69 -35.36 -6.95 -5.78
CA ALA A 69 -36.78 -6.67 -5.94
C ALA A 69 -37.41 -5.93 -4.73
N SER A 70 -36.88 -6.17 -3.52
CA SER A 70 -37.36 -5.51 -2.29
C SER A 70 -36.67 -4.18 -2.01
N ALA A 71 -35.56 -3.87 -2.67
CA ALA A 71 -34.75 -2.67 -2.46
C ALA A 71 -35.50 -1.40 -2.91
N LYS A 72 -35.52 -0.40 -2.05
CA LYS A 72 -36.06 0.96 -2.35
C LYS A 72 -34.96 1.97 -2.65
N THR A 73 -33.74 1.70 -2.18
CA THR A 73 -32.57 2.54 -2.35
C THR A 73 -31.39 1.69 -2.82
N THR A 74 -30.33 2.33 -3.33
CA THR A 74 -29.06 1.64 -3.66
C THR A 74 -28.44 0.98 -2.42
N ALA A 75 -28.59 1.60 -1.25
CA ALA A 75 -28.14 1.04 0.03
C ALA A 75 -28.84 -0.29 0.36
N ASP A 76 -30.17 -0.40 0.13
CA ASP A 76 -30.91 -1.65 0.36
C ASP A 76 -30.44 -2.76 -0.59
N ALA A 77 -29.95 -2.42 -1.78
CA ALA A 77 -29.47 -3.36 -2.79
C ALA A 77 -27.99 -3.74 -2.65
N ARG A 78 -27.22 -3.02 -1.83
CA ARG A 78 -25.77 -3.24 -1.61
C ARG A 78 -25.41 -4.68 -1.22
N PRO A 79 -26.19 -5.40 -0.40
CA PRO A 79 -25.89 -6.81 -0.08
C PRO A 79 -25.75 -7.71 -1.30
N ALA A 80 -26.41 -7.39 -2.43
CA ALA A 80 -26.24 -8.12 -3.69
C ALA A 80 -24.84 -7.90 -4.27
N ILE A 81 -24.34 -6.67 -4.27
CA ILE A 81 -22.97 -6.33 -4.72
C ILE A 81 -21.95 -6.99 -3.78
N CYS A 82 -22.16 -6.92 -2.46
CA CYS A 82 -21.30 -7.58 -1.48
C CYS A 82 -21.21 -9.10 -1.70
N LYS A 83 -22.31 -9.74 -2.11
CA LYS A 83 -22.29 -11.17 -2.46
C LYS A 83 -21.39 -11.43 -3.67
N ALA A 84 -21.45 -10.60 -4.72
CA ALA A 84 -20.55 -10.70 -5.87
C ALA A 84 -19.07 -10.59 -5.46
N LEU A 85 -18.74 -9.58 -4.65
CA LEU A 85 -17.37 -9.35 -4.18
C LEU A 85 -16.81 -10.55 -3.40
N ARG A 86 -17.64 -11.21 -2.58
CA ARG A 86 -17.25 -12.44 -1.87
C ARG A 86 -16.99 -13.62 -2.80
N GLU A 87 -17.87 -13.80 -3.79
CA GLU A 87 -17.75 -14.92 -4.72
C GLU A 87 -16.55 -14.81 -5.65
N LEU A 88 -16.06 -13.58 -5.90
CA LEU A 88 -14.80 -13.35 -6.62
C LEU A 88 -13.60 -13.99 -5.91
N LYS A 89 -13.61 -14.08 -4.56
CA LYS A 89 -12.48 -14.56 -3.76
C LYS A 89 -11.17 -13.82 -4.09
N ASP A 90 -11.29 -12.57 -4.42
CA ASP A 90 -10.18 -11.67 -4.69
C ASP A 90 -9.91 -10.83 -3.42
N GLY A 91 -8.82 -11.12 -2.74
CA GLY A 91 -8.43 -10.41 -1.50
C GLY A 91 -8.13 -8.92 -1.68
N ASN A 92 -8.11 -8.45 -2.93
CA ASN A 92 -7.82 -7.07 -3.32
C ASN A 92 -9.06 -6.33 -3.87
N THR A 93 -10.24 -6.81 -3.54
CA THR A 93 -11.54 -6.34 -4.03
C THR A 93 -12.32 -5.69 -2.91
N GLY A 94 -13.04 -4.63 -3.24
CA GLY A 94 -13.88 -3.95 -2.25
C GLY A 94 -14.73 -2.84 -2.83
N MET A 95 -15.41 -2.12 -1.92
CA MET A 95 -16.26 -1.00 -2.26
C MET A 95 -16.10 0.10 -1.19
N LEU A 96 -15.93 1.34 -1.64
CA LEU A 96 -16.00 2.53 -0.79
C LEU A 96 -17.37 3.18 -0.99
N VAL A 97 -18.04 3.51 0.09
CA VAL A 97 -19.38 4.12 0.05
C VAL A 97 -19.34 5.48 0.71
N PRO A 98 -19.66 6.58 0.01
CA PRO A 98 -19.66 7.91 0.58
C PRO A 98 -20.56 7.98 1.83
N GLY A 99 -20.03 8.55 2.91
CA GLY A 99 -20.75 8.69 4.17
C GLY A 99 -20.84 7.44 5.05
N LEU A 100 -20.31 6.29 4.59
CA LEU A 100 -20.11 5.07 5.37
C LEU A 100 -18.66 4.90 5.83
N GLU A 101 -17.91 5.99 5.80
CA GLU A 101 -16.55 5.98 6.32
C GLU A 101 -16.63 5.69 7.83
N THR A 102 -15.94 4.64 8.26
CA THR A 102 -15.66 4.47 9.69
C THR A 102 -14.97 5.73 10.17
N PRO A 103 -15.37 6.32 11.32
CA PRO A 103 -14.56 7.34 11.91
C PRO A 103 -13.13 6.83 11.99
N ASN A 104 -12.20 7.49 11.32
CA ASN A 104 -10.82 7.06 11.30
C ASN A 104 -10.24 7.33 12.70
N PHE A 105 -10.27 6.32 13.56
CA PHE A 105 -9.67 6.38 14.87
C PHE A 105 -8.29 5.77 14.81
N TYR A 106 -7.32 6.51 15.29
CA TYR A 106 -5.96 6.06 15.43
C TYR A 106 -5.76 5.35 16.77
N THR A 107 -5.34 4.12 16.71
CA THR A 107 -4.99 3.29 17.88
C THR A 107 -3.49 3.24 18.13
N GLY A 108 -2.71 3.30 17.05
CA GLY A 108 -1.25 3.28 17.09
C GLY A 108 -0.64 1.89 17.24
N TYR A 109 -1.37 0.86 16.86
CA TYR A 109 -0.81 -0.48 16.71
C TYR A 109 -1.21 -1.12 15.38
N LEU A 110 -0.39 -2.05 14.92
CA LEU A 110 -0.67 -2.90 13.77
C LEU A 110 -0.74 -4.36 14.22
N THR A 111 -1.60 -5.12 13.57
CA THR A 111 -1.80 -6.54 13.81
C THR A 111 -1.34 -7.39 12.63
N LEU A 112 -0.98 -8.64 12.91
CA LEU A 112 -0.51 -9.58 11.90
C LEU A 112 -1.66 -9.98 10.96
N TYR A 113 -1.50 -9.67 9.69
CA TYR A 113 -2.37 -10.15 8.62
C TYR A 113 -2.17 -11.68 8.38
N PRO A 114 -3.20 -12.46 8.04
CA PRO A 114 -4.62 -12.09 7.89
C PRO A 114 -5.45 -12.26 9.18
N ARG A 115 -4.87 -12.82 10.24
CA ARG A 115 -5.60 -13.21 11.44
C ARG A 115 -6.04 -12.05 12.30
N ASN A 116 -5.33 -10.93 12.22
CA ASN A 116 -5.59 -9.69 12.96
C ASN A 116 -5.55 -9.87 14.50
N ASP A 117 -4.76 -10.81 14.98
CA ASP A 117 -4.73 -11.22 16.38
C ASP A 117 -3.40 -10.99 17.09
N VAL A 118 -2.28 -10.79 16.39
CA VAL A 118 -0.96 -10.56 16.99
C VAL A 118 -0.53 -9.11 16.73
N ILE A 119 -0.11 -8.40 17.79
CA ILE A 119 0.45 -7.05 17.67
C ILE A 119 1.88 -7.16 17.15
N ILE A 120 2.14 -6.55 16.00
CA ILE A 120 3.43 -6.60 15.32
C ILE A 120 4.16 -5.25 15.29
N ARG A 121 3.46 -4.17 15.57
CA ARG A 121 4.03 -2.82 15.67
C ARG A 121 3.21 -1.96 16.61
N ILE A 122 3.91 -1.07 17.32
CA ILE A 122 3.32 0.00 18.14
C ILE A 122 4.05 1.30 17.80
N ASP A 123 3.28 2.32 17.48
CA ASP A 123 3.82 3.63 17.17
C ASP A 123 4.16 4.39 18.47
N SER A 124 5.27 5.13 18.47
CA SER A 124 5.68 5.96 19.60
C SER A 124 4.64 7.05 19.91
N ASP A 125 4.45 7.37 21.19
CA ASP A 125 3.46 8.33 21.69
C ASP A 125 2.00 8.03 21.37
N SER A 126 1.71 6.84 20.84
CA SER A 126 0.37 6.40 20.47
C SER A 126 -0.52 6.07 21.66
N PRO A 127 -1.85 5.96 21.45
CA PRO A 127 -2.75 5.37 22.44
C PRO A 127 -2.34 3.96 22.88
N ALA A 128 -1.89 3.12 21.95
CA ALA A 128 -1.44 1.77 22.23
C ALA A 128 -0.23 1.72 23.18
N GLU A 129 0.79 2.53 22.91
CA GLU A 129 1.96 2.62 23.79
C GLU A 129 1.58 3.13 25.19
N LYS A 130 0.76 4.19 25.25
CA LYS A 130 0.28 4.77 26.53
C LYS A 130 -0.56 3.80 27.35
N ALA A 131 -1.30 2.91 26.69
CA ALA A 131 -2.07 1.86 27.34
C ALA A 131 -1.22 0.65 27.74
N GLY A 132 0.05 0.60 27.37
CA GLY A 132 0.99 -0.46 27.74
C GLY A 132 0.90 -1.73 26.92
N LEU A 133 0.36 -1.65 25.68
CA LEU A 133 0.47 -2.74 24.71
C LEU A 133 1.93 -3.01 24.35
N GLN A 134 2.23 -4.22 23.95
CA GLN A 134 3.56 -4.66 23.54
C GLN A 134 3.51 -5.45 22.23
N VAL A 135 4.56 -5.34 21.43
CA VAL A 135 4.73 -6.20 20.26
C VAL A 135 4.82 -7.65 20.74
N GLY A 136 4.10 -8.54 20.04
CA GLY A 136 3.95 -9.95 20.43
C GLY A 136 2.73 -10.25 21.29
N ASP A 137 2.00 -9.25 21.81
CA ASP A 137 0.72 -9.48 22.48
C ASP A 137 -0.26 -10.19 21.54
N LEU A 138 -0.91 -11.25 22.01
CA LEU A 138 -1.97 -11.94 21.29
C LEU A 138 -3.31 -11.35 21.70
N ILE A 139 -4.01 -10.75 20.77
CA ILE A 139 -5.37 -10.22 21.00
C ILE A 139 -6.36 -11.38 21.02
N GLU A 140 -7.00 -11.63 22.16
CA GLU A 140 -8.04 -12.62 22.33
C GLU A 140 -9.42 -12.03 22.02
N GLN A 141 -9.64 -10.75 22.40
CA GLN A 141 -10.91 -10.06 22.15
C GLN A 141 -10.68 -8.55 21.87
N VAL A 142 -11.54 -8.03 20.99
CA VAL A 142 -11.71 -6.59 20.74
C VAL A 142 -13.16 -6.25 21.04
N ASN A 143 -13.42 -5.38 22.00
CA ASN A 143 -14.78 -5.00 22.47
C ASN A 143 -15.67 -6.22 22.81
N GLY A 144 -15.07 -7.26 23.41
CA GLY A 144 -15.76 -8.49 23.81
C GLY A 144 -16.01 -9.51 22.70
N HIS A 145 -15.45 -9.29 21.51
CA HIS A 145 -15.55 -10.19 20.35
C HIS A 145 -14.17 -10.68 19.91
N ALA A 146 -14.09 -11.88 19.35
CA ALA A 146 -12.85 -12.36 18.74
C ALA A 146 -12.38 -11.41 17.64
N PRO A 147 -11.05 -11.23 17.45
CA PRO A 147 -10.53 -10.45 16.33
C PRO A 147 -11.10 -10.93 14.99
N ILE A 148 -11.49 -9.98 14.15
CA ILE A 148 -12.08 -10.29 12.86
C ILE A 148 -10.96 -10.43 11.83
N PRO A 149 -10.82 -11.57 11.15
CA PRO A 149 -9.83 -11.71 10.09
C PRO A 149 -10.11 -10.75 8.93
N TYR A 150 -9.07 -10.15 8.39
CA TYR A 150 -9.18 -9.26 7.20
C TYR A 150 -9.78 -9.94 5.95
N SER A 151 -9.82 -11.29 5.92
CA SER A 151 -10.45 -12.05 4.86
C SER A 151 -11.97 -12.08 4.95
N ASP A 152 -12.56 -11.69 6.08
CA ASP A 152 -14.00 -11.70 6.28
C ASP A 152 -14.63 -10.37 5.84
N MET A 153 -14.99 -10.27 4.57
CA MET A 153 -15.63 -9.09 3.99
C MET A 153 -17.00 -8.77 4.58
N ASP A 154 -17.71 -9.75 5.17
CA ASP A 154 -18.99 -9.51 5.85
C ASP A 154 -18.82 -8.81 7.19
N ALA A 155 -17.62 -8.86 7.73
CA ALA A 155 -17.32 -8.29 9.02
C ALA A 155 -17.09 -6.76 8.96
N TYR A 156 -16.79 -6.22 7.77
CA TYR A 156 -16.41 -4.80 7.60
C TYR A 156 -17.43 -4.02 6.76
N PRO A 157 -17.58 -2.70 7.01
CA PRO A 157 -18.27 -1.82 6.10
C PRO A 157 -17.60 -1.85 4.70
N PRO A 158 -18.36 -1.68 3.62
CA PRO A 158 -19.79 -1.36 3.55
C PRO A 158 -20.73 -2.58 3.59
N CYS A 159 -20.20 -3.81 3.70
CA CYS A 159 -21.01 -5.00 3.67
C CYS A 159 -21.67 -5.31 5.01
N ASN A 160 -21.15 -4.74 6.11
CA ASN A 160 -21.75 -4.81 7.43
C ASN A 160 -21.79 -3.43 8.12
N GLU A 161 -22.80 -2.65 7.79
CA GLU A 161 -22.99 -1.31 8.38
C GLU A 161 -23.22 -1.32 9.90
N LYS A 162 -23.65 -2.46 10.46
CA LYS A 162 -23.92 -2.59 11.91
C LYS A 162 -22.62 -2.65 12.72
N GLN A 163 -21.48 -2.84 12.07
CA GLN A 163 -20.16 -2.89 12.72
C GLN A 163 -19.36 -1.58 12.59
N LEU A 164 -20.03 -0.48 12.23
CA LEU A 164 -19.40 0.84 12.33
C LEU A 164 -19.08 1.15 13.80
N ASP A 165 -17.84 0.92 14.21
CA ASP A 165 -17.38 1.27 15.54
C ASP A 165 -17.17 2.79 15.62
N THR A 166 -18.10 3.48 16.29
CA THR A 166 -18.01 4.91 16.57
C THR A 166 -17.49 5.22 17.98
N SER A 167 -17.09 4.18 18.72
CA SER A 167 -16.55 4.32 20.08
C SER A 167 -15.21 5.06 20.06
N THR A 168 -15.01 5.96 21.00
CA THR A 168 -13.72 6.61 21.24
C THR A 168 -12.79 5.77 22.11
N GLN A 169 -13.26 4.63 22.62
CA GLN A 169 -12.48 3.67 23.39
C GLN A 169 -12.51 2.31 22.71
N GLU A 170 -11.41 1.57 22.86
CA GLU A 170 -11.30 0.18 22.43
C GLU A 170 -10.87 -0.66 23.63
N HIS A 171 -11.62 -1.72 23.90
CA HIS A 171 -11.35 -2.65 24.98
C HIS A 171 -10.72 -3.90 24.40
N LEU A 172 -9.49 -4.19 24.81
CA LEU A 172 -8.76 -5.37 24.37
C LEU A 172 -8.61 -6.35 25.52
N THR A 173 -8.88 -7.62 25.30
CA THR A 173 -8.37 -8.72 26.11
C THR A 173 -7.18 -9.30 25.34
N ILE A 174 -6.00 -9.24 25.94
CA ILE A 174 -4.78 -9.76 25.34
C ILE A 174 -4.20 -10.89 26.17
N ASN A 175 -3.45 -11.78 25.52
CA ASN A 175 -2.61 -12.78 26.16
C ASN A 175 -1.15 -12.38 25.99
N ARG A 176 -0.47 -12.14 27.11
CA ARG A 176 0.96 -11.87 27.16
C ARG A 176 1.63 -12.96 27.99
N GLU A 177 2.44 -13.78 27.36
CA GLU A 177 3.18 -14.87 28.04
C GLU A 177 2.28 -15.82 28.86
N GLY A 178 1.08 -16.10 28.38
CA GLY A 178 0.10 -16.96 29.06
C GLY A 178 -0.78 -16.25 30.10
N GLN A 179 -0.62 -14.95 30.29
CA GLN A 179 -1.46 -14.14 31.18
C GLN A 179 -2.47 -13.33 30.37
N SER A 180 -3.75 -13.44 30.74
CA SER A 180 -4.83 -12.61 30.17
C SER A 180 -4.83 -11.25 30.84
N ILE A 181 -4.78 -10.17 30.05
CA ILE A 181 -4.69 -8.78 30.51
C ILE A 181 -5.78 -7.97 29.80
N GLU A 182 -6.53 -7.17 30.57
CA GLU A 182 -7.48 -6.20 30.03
C GLU A 182 -6.78 -4.86 29.79
N ILE A 183 -6.92 -4.32 28.59
CA ILE A 183 -6.36 -3.03 28.19
C ILE A 183 -7.46 -2.18 27.59
N VAL A 184 -7.50 -0.90 27.95
CA VAL A 184 -8.41 0.08 27.37
C VAL A 184 -7.60 1.15 26.67
N LEU A 185 -7.86 1.35 25.38
CA LEU A 185 -7.27 2.38 24.55
C LEU A 185 -8.22 3.55 24.39
N ASP A 186 -7.75 4.76 24.66
CA ASP A 186 -8.42 5.98 24.26
C ASP A 186 -8.02 6.34 22.83
N LYS A 187 -8.85 5.96 21.85
CA LYS A 187 -8.59 6.20 20.44
C LYS A 187 -8.60 7.70 20.13
N THR A 188 -7.62 8.17 19.37
CA THR A 188 -7.62 9.55 18.89
C THR A 188 -8.30 9.65 17.54
N LYS A 189 -9.20 10.63 17.37
CA LYS A 189 -9.86 10.86 16.09
C LYS A 189 -8.84 11.39 15.10
N GLN A 190 -8.62 10.64 13.99
CA GLN A 190 -7.87 11.17 12.86
C GLN A 190 -8.73 12.16 12.08
N ILE A 191 -8.11 13.23 11.58
CA ILE A 191 -8.77 14.14 10.66
C ILE A 191 -8.82 13.44 9.31
N ALA A 192 -10.01 13.27 8.74
CA ALA A 192 -10.19 12.65 7.43
C ALA A 192 -9.27 13.33 6.38
N GLY A 193 -8.51 12.52 5.64
CA GLY A 193 -7.57 13.01 4.63
C GLY A 193 -6.15 13.30 5.13
N MET A 194 -5.85 13.06 6.39
CA MET A 194 -4.49 13.00 6.91
C MET A 194 -4.15 11.56 7.27
N ASP A 195 -3.73 10.78 6.29
CA ASP A 195 -2.85 9.66 6.62
C ASP A 195 -1.54 10.27 7.11
N PRO A 196 -1.11 9.98 8.35
CA PRO A 196 0.15 10.51 8.82
C PRO A 196 1.25 10.01 7.90
N TYR A 197 2.09 10.94 7.41
CA TYR A 197 3.26 10.58 6.65
C TYR A 197 4.10 9.58 7.46
N ASN A 198 4.27 8.37 6.94
CA ASN A 198 5.06 7.31 7.54
C ASN A 198 6.40 7.22 6.79
N PRO A 199 7.43 7.95 7.23
CA PRO A 199 8.70 8.03 6.51
C PRO A 199 9.39 6.66 6.48
N PRO A 200 10.18 6.37 5.42
CA PRO A 200 11.02 5.19 5.39
C PRO A 200 12.00 5.22 6.57
N GLN A 201 12.28 4.05 7.12
CA GLN A 201 13.25 3.91 8.20
C GLN A 201 14.53 3.28 7.66
N GLY A 202 15.67 3.58 8.26
CA GLY A 202 16.90 2.95 7.80
C GLY A 202 18.07 3.15 8.74
N GLN A 203 18.98 2.19 8.70
CA GLN A 203 20.22 2.22 9.48
C GLN A 203 21.33 1.46 8.77
N ARG A 204 22.57 1.78 9.14
CA ARG A 204 23.72 0.99 8.69
C ARG A 204 23.95 -0.16 9.67
N LEU A 205 23.99 -1.38 9.14
CA LEU A 205 24.31 -2.60 9.90
C LEU A 205 25.77 -3.02 9.64
N GLY A 206 26.38 -3.67 10.63
CA GLY A 206 27.75 -4.17 10.52
C GLY A 206 28.84 -3.12 10.73
N SER A 207 30.10 -3.49 10.40
CA SER A 207 31.27 -2.63 10.55
C SER A 207 31.45 -1.66 9.36
N ASP A 208 32.41 -0.73 9.47
CA ASP A 208 32.75 0.18 8.36
C ASP A 208 33.23 -0.55 7.10
N ALA A 209 33.91 -1.69 7.27
CA ALA A 209 34.45 -2.47 6.15
C ALA A 209 33.39 -3.35 5.47
N THR A 210 32.41 -3.84 6.23
CA THR A 210 31.37 -4.78 5.78
C THR A 210 29.95 -4.23 6.00
N GLY A 211 29.79 -2.90 5.93
CA GLY A 211 28.55 -2.23 6.21
C GLY A 211 27.47 -2.55 5.17
N ILE A 212 26.28 -2.84 5.65
CA ILE A 212 25.07 -3.09 4.88
C ILE A 212 24.10 -1.95 5.15
N GLY A 213 23.52 -1.36 4.10
CA GLY A 213 22.44 -0.39 4.24
C GLY A 213 21.11 -1.13 4.42
N TYR A 214 20.47 -0.96 5.56
CA TYR A 214 19.12 -1.48 5.83
C TYR A 214 18.09 -0.38 5.64
N ILE A 215 17.05 -0.65 4.88
CA ILE A 215 15.92 0.26 4.64
C ILE A 215 14.62 -0.53 4.84
N GLU A 216 13.79 -0.10 5.76
CA GLU A 216 12.40 -0.50 5.86
C GLU A 216 11.57 0.44 4.97
N LEU A 217 10.98 -0.12 3.91
CA LEU A 217 10.02 0.58 3.08
C LEU A 217 8.64 0.47 3.74
N THR A 218 8.33 1.46 4.54
CA THR A 218 7.05 1.57 5.24
C THR A 218 5.89 1.76 4.27
N THR A 219 4.69 1.35 4.67
CA THR A 219 3.47 1.66 3.91
C THR A 219 3.31 3.18 3.77
N GLU A 220 3.15 3.63 2.53
CA GLU A 220 2.98 5.04 2.19
C GLU A 220 1.54 5.28 1.69
N GLY A 221 0.83 6.17 2.37
CA GLY A 221 -0.63 6.35 2.26
C GLY A 221 -1.14 7.05 1.00
N GLY A 222 -0.31 7.22 -0.06
CA GLY A 222 -0.82 7.72 -1.32
C GLY A 222 -0.09 8.91 -1.92
N GLY A 223 1.09 8.68 -2.49
CA GLY A 223 1.73 9.64 -3.40
C GLY A 223 2.40 10.82 -2.71
N ASN A 224 2.97 10.62 -1.51
CA ASN A 224 3.78 11.66 -0.89
C ASN A 224 5.09 11.84 -1.68
N ILE A 225 5.18 12.97 -2.36
CA ILE A 225 6.32 13.35 -3.20
C ILE A 225 7.68 13.32 -2.46
N GLN A 226 7.67 13.46 -1.13
CA GLN A 226 8.90 13.44 -0.31
C GLN A 226 9.43 12.02 -0.09
N TYR A 227 8.59 10.99 -0.19
CA TYR A 227 8.97 9.62 0.20
C TYR A 227 10.20 9.11 -0.54
N ALA A 228 10.21 9.22 -1.87
CA ALA A 228 11.36 8.83 -2.68
C ALA A 228 12.64 9.61 -2.33
N GLY A 229 12.49 10.91 -2.07
CA GLY A 229 13.59 11.76 -1.62
C GLY A 229 14.17 11.32 -0.28
N ASP A 230 13.31 10.94 0.67
CA ASP A 230 13.73 10.49 2.00
C ASP A 230 14.42 9.11 1.93
N VAL A 231 13.93 8.18 1.10
CA VAL A 231 14.65 6.91 0.81
C VAL A 231 16.05 7.21 0.29
N GLN A 232 16.20 8.09 -0.69
CA GLN A 232 17.51 8.44 -1.25
C GLN A 232 18.41 9.18 -0.28
N LYS A 233 17.87 10.00 0.64
CA LYS A 233 18.64 10.62 1.73
C LYS A 233 19.19 9.56 2.69
N LEU A 234 18.38 8.56 3.07
CA LEU A 234 18.83 7.44 3.88
C LEU A 234 19.95 6.68 3.20
N MET A 235 19.78 6.30 1.92
CA MET A 235 20.82 5.61 1.15
C MET A 235 22.12 6.42 1.13
N ARG A 236 22.05 7.72 0.84
CA ARG A 236 23.20 8.62 0.79
C ARG A 236 23.92 8.74 2.13
N SER A 237 23.16 8.73 3.24
CA SER A 237 23.74 8.81 4.59
C SER A 237 24.46 7.53 4.97
N MET A 238 23.89 6.38 4.63
CA MET A 238 24.43 5.06 4.97
C MET A 238 25.63 4.65 4.10
N ASP A 239 25.75 5.19 2.89
CA ASP A 239 26.84 4.86 1.95
C ASP A 239 28.13 5.66 2.21
N LYS A 240 28.40 5.98 3.48
CA LYS A 240 29.60 6.71 3.95
C LYS A 240 30.16 6.10 5.23
N PRO A 241 31.16 5.20 5.14
CA PRO A 241 31.85 4.65 3.95
C PRO A 241 30.91 3.79 3.10
N PRO A 242 31.30 3.50 1.83
CA PRO A 242 30.44 2.73 0.93
C PRO A 242 30.01 1.38 1.50
N VAL A 243 28.71 1.11 1.41
CA VAL A 243 28.14 -0.18 1.82
C VAL A 243 28.51 -1.28 0.83
N CYS A 244 28.59 -2.51 1.30
CA CYS A 244 28.86 -3.67 0.47
C CYS A 244 27.61 -4.41 -0.02
N GLY A 245 26.44 -4.08 0.55
CA GLY A 245 25.15 -4.63 0.18
C GLY A 245 24.00 -3.77 0.71
N TRP A 246 22.81 -4.04 0.21
CA TRP A 246 21.57 -3.43 0.68
C TRP A 246 20.59 -4.49 1.17
N MET A 247 19.84 -4.15 2.19
CA MET A 247 18.72 -4.94 2.70
C MET A 247 17.47 -4.07 2.66
N ILE A 248 16.48 -4.50 1.92
CA ILE A 248 15.19 -3.81 1.77
C ILE A 248 14.14 -4.63 2.49
N ASP A 249 13.60 -4.08 3.57
CA ASP A 249 12.59 -4.73 4.38
C ASP A 249 11.19 -4.32 3.93
N LEU A 250 10.44 -5.29 3.42
CA LEU A 250 9.06 -5.15 2.96
C LEU A 250 8.08 -5.84 3.91
N ARG A 251 8.54 -6.39 5.03
CA ARG A 251 7.70 -7.23 5.91
C ARG A 251 6.50 -6.52 6.50
N LEU A 252 6.56 -5.20 6.69
CA LEU A 252 5.45 -4.36 7.13
C LEU A 252 4.93 -3.42 6.03
N ASN A 253 5.21 -3.73 4.76
CA ASN A 253 4.67 -2.95 3.65
C ASN A 253 3.30 -3.49 3.22
N TYR A 254 2.24 -2.83 3.66
CA TYR A 254 0.84 -3.16 3.36
C TYR A 254 0.34 -2.58 2.03
N GLY A 255 1.22 -1.97 1.24
CA GLY A 255 0.85 -1.32 -0.01
C GLY A 255 1.21 0.17 -0.03
N GLY A 256 0.53 0.94 -0.85
CA GLY A 256 0.78 2.35 -1.07
C GLY A 256 1.07 2.68 -2.53
N ASP A 257 1.83 3.73 -2.80
CA ASP A 257 2.19 4.15 -4.14
C ASP A 257 3.49 3.49 -4.62
N ILE A 258 3.38 2.53 -5.53
CA ILE A 258 4.52 1.82 -6.13
C ILE A 258 5.52 2.79 -6.80
N TRP A 259 5.04 3.90 -7.36
CA TRP A 259 5.88 4.83 -8.11
C TRP A 259 6.87 5.55 -7.22
N SER A 260 6.45 5.95 -6.02
CA SER A 260 7.33 6.55 -5.00
C SER A 260 8.39 5.56 -4.50
N TYR A 261 8.02 4.28 -4.34
CA TYR A 261 8.98 3.24 -3.96
C TYR A 261 10.03 3.01 -5.05
N ILE A 262 9.60 2.85 -6.33
CA ILE A 262 10.53 2.69 -7.46
C ILE A 262 11.47 3.89 -7.56
N ALA A 263 10.95 5.13 -7.46
CA ALA A 263 11.78 6.34 -7.51
C ALA A 263 12.79 6.39 -6.35
N GLY A 264 12.39 5.94 -5.16
CA GLY A 264 13.24 5.92 -3.97
C GLY A 264 14.40 4.95 -4.09
N VAL A 265 14.13 3.68 -4.39
CA VAL A 265 15.15 2.62 -4.48
C VAL A 265 15.72 2.43 -5.88
N GLY A 266 15.25 3.18 -6.86
CA GLY A 266 15.66 3.08 -8.27
C GLY A 266 17.17 3.02 -8.48
N PRO A 267 17.98 3.82 -7.76
CA PRO A 267 19.44 3.73 -7.86
C PRO A 267 20.04 2.35 -7.59
N ILE A 268 19.44 1.54 -6.76
CA ILE A 268 19.88 0.15 -6.48
C ILE A 268 19.04 -0.88 -7.22
N LEU A 269 17.84 -0.52 -7.65
CA LEU A 269 16.98 -1.36 -8.49
C LEU A 269 17.54 -1.52 -9.91
N GLY A 270 18.16 -0.45 -10.42
CA GLY A 270 18.80 -0.37 -11.74
C GLY A 270 17.90 0.24 -12.80
N GLU A 271 18.56 0.75 -13.85
CA GLU A 271 17.92 1.42 -15.00
C GLU A 271 17.22 0.45 -15.93
N GLY A 272 16.20 0.93 -16.63
CA GLY A 272 15.49 0.22 -17.69
C GLY A 272 14.13 -0.32 -17.27
N ASP A 273 13.63 -1.30 -18.02
CA ASP A 273 12.36 -1.94 -17.72
C ASP A 273 12.49 -2.86 -16.49
N LEU A 274 11.58 -2.69 -15.56
CA LEU A 274 11.58 -3.37 -14.25
C LEU A 274 10.59 -4.53 -14.19
N GLY A 275 9.66 -4.59 -15.13
CA GLY A 275 8.48 -5.44 -15.16
C GLY A 275 7.28 -4.66 -15.62
N GLY A 276 6.09 -5.03 -15.14
CA GLY A 276 4.87 -4.34 -15.57
C GLY A 276 3.60 -5.02 -15.11
N PHE A 277 2.51 -4.66 -15.79
CA PHE A 277 1.19 -5.26 -15.62
C PHE A 277 0.76 -6.01 -16.87
N GLU A 278 0.19 -7.21 -16.68
CA GLU A 278 -0.44 -8.02 -17.72
C GLU A 278 -1.94 -8.10 -17.45
N TYR A 279 -2.72 -7.59 -18.40
CA TYR A 279 -4.18 -7.55 -18.35
C TYR A 279 -4.80 -8.87 -18.84
N LEU A 280 -6.11 -9.04 -18.59
CA LEU A 280 -6.87 -10.22 -19.00
C LEU A 280 -6.80 -10.53 -20.51
N ASP A 281 -6.66 -9.52 -21.34
CA ASP A 281 -6.56 -9.63 -22.79
C ASP A 281 -5.12 -9.93 -23.28
N GLY A 282 -4.19 -10.09 -22.35
CA GLY A 282 -2.76 -10.32 -22.64
C GLY A 282 -1.98 -9.05 -22.98
N LYS A 283 -2.60 -7.87 -22.92
CA LYS A 283 -1.88 -6.60 -23.06
C LYS A 283 -0.90 -6.44 -21.91
N ARG A 284 0.31 -5.99 -22.20
CA ARG A 284 1.34 -5.66 -21.21
C ARG A 284 1.68 -4.20 -21.21
N GLU A 285 1.90 -3.65 -20.03
CA GLU A 285 2.32 -2.27 -19.80
C GLU A 285 3.50 -2.26 -18.84
N ASN A 286 4.64 -1.72 -19.29
CA ASN A 286 5.90 -1.80 -18.55
C ASN A 286 6.05 -0.67 -17.54
N TRP A 287 6.76 -0.96 -16.44
CA TRP A 287 7.35 0.01 -15.53
C TRP A 287 8.80 0.23 -15.92
N THR A 288 9.19 1.49 -16.02
CA THR A 288 10.58 1.83 -16.39
C THR A 288 11.14 2.84 -15.39
N TYR A 289 12.38 2.64 -14.96
CA TYR A 289 13.15 3.62 -14.20
C TYR A 289 14.28 4.15 -15.04
N ARG A 290 14.40 5.49 -15.14
CA ARG A 290 15.46 6.18 -15.91
C ARG A 290 15.83 7.49 -15.25
N ASN A 291 17.11 7.68 -14.88
CA ASN A 291 17.65 8.93 -14.38
C ASN A 291 16.85 9.55 -13.21
N GLY A 292 16.31 8.73 -12.30
CA GLY A 292 15.50 9.18 -11.17
C GLY A 292 14.00 9.32 -11.46
N GLU A 293 13.59 9.14 -12.71
CA GLU A 293 12.21 9.22 -13.13
C GLU A 293 11.60 7.83 -13.33
N VAL A 294 10.33 7.72 -13.01
CA VAL A 294 9.54 6.49 -13.17
C VAL A 294 8.48 6.68 -14.24
N PHE A 295 8.35 5.71 -15.10
CA PHE A 295 7.37 5.69 -16.18
C PHE A 295 6.52 4.43 -16.13
N TRP A 296 5.25 4.56 -16.48
CA TRP A 296 4.34 3.46 -16.76
C TRP A 296 3.88 3.58 -18.21
N ASN A 297 4.21 2.56 -19.00
CA ASN A 297 3.93 2.54 -20.45
C ASN A 297 4.42 3.80 -21.19
N ASN A 298 5.64 4.27 -20.84
CA ASN A 298 6.26 5.52 -21.31
C ASN A 298 5.56 6.82 -20.86
N GLU A 299 4.52 6.76 -20.05
CA GLU A 299 3.95 7.93 -19.41
C GLU A 299 4.66 8.19 -18.10
N TYR A 300 5.08 9.44 -17.88
CA TYR A 300 5.68 9.89 -16.64
C TYR A 300 4.74 9.67 -15.44
N ARG A 301 5.29 9.16 -14.34
CA ARG A 301 4.54 8.89 -13.12
C ARG A 301 5.11 9.60 -11.91
N TYR A 302 6.41 9.57 -11.76
CA TYR A 302 7.06 10.06 -10.56
C TYR A 302 8.53 10.41 -10.81
N GLU A 303 9.02 11.41 -10.09
CA GLU A 303 10.45 11.71 -9.98
C GLU A 303 10.87 11.79 -8.50
N SER A 304 12.13 11.55 -8.24
CA SER A 304 12.67 11.70 -6.90
C SER A 304 12.99 13.17 -6.65
N GLU A 305 12.21 13.84 -5.81
CA GLU A 305 12.57 15.15 -5.28
C GLU A 305 13.71 15.04 -4.25
N VAL A 306 14.94 15.15 -4.72
CA VAL A 306 16.11 15.20 -3.84
C VAL A 306 16.72 16.59 -3.90
N ASP A 307 17.05 17.15 -2.74
CA ASP A 307 17.91 18.33 -2.66
C ASP A 307 19.27 18.01 -3.31
N GLY A 308 19.42 18.37 -4.57
CA GLY A 308 20.62 18.13 -5.34
C GLY A 308 20.49 17.02 -6.40
N SER A 309 21.49 16.17 -6.52
CA SER A 309 21.53 15.09 -7.51
C SER A 309 20.90 13.81 -6.97
N ILE A 310 20.33 12.99 -7.85
CA ILE A 310 19.90 11.63 -7.56
C ILE A 310 21.06 10.86 -6.91
N TYR A 311 20.76 10.04 -5.89
CA TYR A 311 21.77 9.19 -5.27
C TYR A 311 22.35 8.23 -6.32
N THR A 312 23.66 8.11 -6.37
CA THR A 312 24.35 7.15 -7.23
C THR A 312 25.19 6.23 -6.36
N PRO A 313 24.92 4.90 -6.36
CA PRO A 313 25.72 3.95 -5.62
C PRO A 313 27.20 3.99 -6.07
N LYS A 314 28.11 3.87 -5.13
CA LYS A 314 29.55 3.82 -5.40
C LYS A 314 29.97 2.56 -6.18
N ARG A 315 29.16 1.50 -6.06
CA ARG A 315 29.36 0.21 -6.71
C ARG A 315 28.02 -0.52 -6.87
N VAL A 316 27.95 -1.43 -7.81
CA VAL A 316 26.84 -2.40 -7.86
C VAL A 316 27.00 -3.36 -6.70
N THR A 317 25.96 -3.52 -5.91
CA THR A 317 25.96 -4.32 -4.68
C THR A 317 24.83 -5.33 -4.70
N PRO A 318 24.99 -6.50 -4.01
CA PRO A 318 23.89 -7.43 -3.79
C PRO A 318 22.78 -6.78 -2.95
N VAL A 319 21.54 -7.27 -3.16
CA VAL A 319 20.35 -6.81 -2.44
C VAL A 319 19.63 -8.00 -1.82
N ALA A 320 19.40 -7.95 -0.53
CA ALA A 320 18.48 -8.85 0.17
C ALA A 320 17.12 -8.18 0.31
N LEU A 321 16.04 -8.92 0.04
CA LEU A 321 14.67 -8.47 0.24
C LEU A 321 14.04 -9.29 1.36
N LEU A 322 13.42 -8.63 2.34
CA LEU A 322 12.74 -9.30 3.45
C LEU A 322 11.23 -9.24 3.24
N THR A 323 10.56 -10.39 3.36
CA THR A 323 9.11 -10.52 3.13
C THR A 323 8.42 -11.23 4.28
N SER A 324 7.11 -10.98 4.43
CA SER A 324 6.24 -11.66 5.39
C SER A 324 4.83 -11.79 4.82
N PRO A 325 3.90 -12.51 5.49
CA PRO A 325 2.49 -12.54 5.11
C PRO A 325 1.81 -11.16 5.11
N ALA A 326 2.43 -10.15 5.74
CA ALA A 326 1.95 -8.77 5.72
C ALA A 326 2.48 -7.95 4.52
N THR A 327 3.47 -8.46 3.77
CA THR A 327 3.90 -7.86 2.50
C THR A 327 2.78 -8.01 1.47
N GLN A 328 2.19 -6.89 1.02
CA GLN A 328 1.05 -6.94 0.10
C GLN A 328 1.04 -5.79 -0.90
N ALA A 329 0.25 -5.93 -1.95
CA ALA A 329 -0.03 -4.89 -2.95
C ALA A 329 1.26 -4.21 -3.45
N ALA A 330 1.47 -2.90 -3.26
CA ALA A 330 2.68 -2.22 -3.71
C ALA A 330 3.98 -2.78 -3.08
N GLY A 331 3.93 -3.36 -1.87
CA GLY A 331 5.05 -4.11 -1.29
C GLY A 331 5.42 -5.34 -2.12
N GLU A 332 4.42 -6.08 -2.62
CA GLU A 332 4.65 -7.21 -3.52
C GLU A 332 5.09 -6.76 -4.92
N LEU A 333 4.54 -5.64 -5.42
CA LEU A 333 4.99 -5.06 -6.69
C LEU A 333 6.47 -4.63 -6.62
N MET A 334 6.92 -4.12 -5.46
CA MET A 334 8.34 -3.85 -5.24
C MET A 334 9.19 -5.11 -5.26
N LEU A 335 8.73 -6.19 -4.62
CA LEU A 335 9.39 -7.49 -4.69
C LEU A 335 9.52 -7.94 -6.16
N VAL A 336 8.43 -7.85 -6.95
CA VAL A 336 8.41 -8.20 -8.37
C VAL A 336 9.37 -7.32 -9.19
N ALA A 337 9.44 -6.01 -8.92
CA ALA A 337 10.34 -5.09 -9.61
C ALA A 337 11.84 -5.44 -9.41
N PHE A 338 12.19 -6.05 -8.26
CA PHE A 338 13.53 -6.56 -8.01
C PHE A 338 13.80 -7.91 -8.68
N GLN A 339 12.77 -8.73 -8.94
CA GLN A 339 12.96 -10.04 -9.56
C GLN A 339 13.63 -9.93 -10.93
N GLY A 340 14.51 -10.90 -11.22
CA GLY A 340 15.30 -10.90 -12.43
C GLY A 340 16.50 -9.93 -12.45
N ARG A 341 16.69 -9.10 -11.40
CA ARG A 341 17.93 -8.36 -11.18
C ARG A 341 19.02 -9.35 -10.74
N PRO A 342 20.26 -9.25 -11.27
CA PRO A 342 21.37 -10.05 -10.76
C PRO A 342 21.68 -9.69 -9.29
N ASP A 343 22.23 -10.67 -8.56
CA ASP A 343 22.69 -10.51 -7.18
C ASP A 343 21.58 -10.06 -6.20
N ILE A 344 20.37 -10.62 -6.34
CA ILE A 344 19.30 -10.51 -5.36
C ILE A 344 19.03 -11.85 -4.67
N ARG A 345 18.48 -11.78 -3.45
CA ARG A 345 17.92 -12.92 -2.75
C ARG A 345 16.83 -12.48 -1.78
N THR A 346 15.79 -13.29 -1.67
CA THR A 346 14.63 -13.01 -0.82
C THR A 346 14.61 -13.91 0.41
N PHE A 347 14.25 -13.34 1.56
CA PHE A 347 14.26 -13.99 2.88
C PHE A 347 12.96 -13.73 3.63
N GLY A 348 12.53 -14.66 4.45
CA GLY A 348 11.38 -14.54 5.32
C GLY A 348 10.27 -15.52 4.98
N GLU A 349 9.05 -15.04 4.92
CA GLU A 349 7.85 -15.83 4.67
C GLU A 349 7.17 -15.44 3.37
N PRO A 350 6.31 -16.31 2.78
CA PRO A 350 5.53 -15.96 1.60
C PRO A 350 4.69 -14.71 1.81
N THR A 351 4.55 -13.91 0.75
CA THR A 351 3.75 -12.67 0.77
C THR A 351 2.25 -12.97 0.80
N ARG A 352 1.43 -11.93 0.92
CA ARG A 352 -0.03 -12.03 0.97
C ARG A 352 -0.65 -12.65 -0.29
N GLY A 353 -0.12 -12.35 -1.47
CA GLY A 353 -0.65 -12.85 -2.74
C GLY A 353 -1.52 -11.87 -3.51
N LEU A 354 -1.24 -10.58 -3.41
CA LEU A 354 -1.93 -9.50 -4.08
C LEU A 354 -0.99 -8.66 -4.96
N PRO A 355 -0.10 -9.27 -5.78
CA PRO A 355 0.82 -8.53 -6.67
C PRO A 355 0.07 -8.04 -7.92
N THR A 356 -1.04 -7.32 -7.72
CA THR A 356 -1.99 -6.97 -8.78
C THR A 356 -2.21 -5.47 -8.87
N LEU A 357 -2.60 -4.99 -10.06
CA LEU A 357 -3.09 -3.64 -10.26
C LEU A 357 -4.56 -3.55 -9.89
N HIS A 358 -4.94 -2.56 -9.09
CA HIS A 358 -6.33 -2.21 -8.91
C HIS A 358 -6.91 -1.50 -10.13
N THR A 359 -8.12 -1.91 -10.52
CA THR A 359 -8.99 -1.09 -11.38
C THR A 359 -10.25 -0.73 -10.60
N HIS A 360 -10.87 0.38 -10.91
CA HIS A 360 -12.04 0.87 -10.19
C HIS A 360 -13.06 1.54 -11.12
N THR A 361 -14.28 1.67 -10.62
CA THR A 361 -15.35 2.47 -11.22
C THR A 361 -16.16 3.18 -10.15
N VAL A 362 -16.77 4.29 -10.53
CA VAL A 362 -17.72 5.02 -9.67
C VAL A 362 -19.13 4.61 -10.06
N LEU A 363 -19.87 4.07 -9.11
CA LEU A 363 -21.26 3.68 -9.28
C LEU A 363 -22.19 4.91 -9.21
N SER A 364 -23.47 4.73 -9.61
CA SER A 364 -24.43 5.82 -9.72
C SER A 364 -24.77 6.52 -8.40
N ASP A 365 -24.48 5.90 -7.26
CA ASP A 365 -24.66 6.49 -5.91
C ASP A 365 -23.38 7.14 -5.37
N GLY A 366 -22.33 7.21 -6.18
CA GLY A 366 -21.02 7.73 -5.79
C GLY A 366 -20.12 6.70 -5.10
N SER A 367 -20.57 5.45 -4.88
CA SER A 367 -19.73 4.39 -4.37
C SER A 367 -18.61 4.05 -5.37
N VAL A 368 -17.42 3.79 -4.87
CA VAL A 368 -16.27 3.35 -5.68
C VAL A 368 -16.11 1.85 -5.52
N LEU A 369 -16.27 1.10 -6.61
CA LEU A 369 -16.04 -0.33 -6.69
C LEU A 369 -14.66 -0.58 -7.24
N TYR A 370 -13.83 -1.42 -6.61
CA TYR A 370 -12.48 -1.75 -7.05
C TYR A 370 -12.20 -3.24 -6.97
N VAL A 371 -11.37 -3.73 -7.90
CA VAL A 371 -10.97 -5.14 -8.03
C VAL A 371 -9.52 -5.24 -8.52
N SER A 372 -8.91 -6.41 -8.41
CA SER A 372 -7.71 -6.73 -9.18
C SER A 372 -8.04 -6.73 -10.68
N GLY A 373 -7.33 -5.89 -11.45
CA GLY A 373 -7.55 -5.70 -12.89
C GLY A 373 -6.44 -6.23 -13.78
N ALA A 374 -5.23 -6.44 -13.24
CA ALA A 374 -4.09 -7.00 -13.96
C ALA A 374 -3.12 -7.67 -12.98
N ASN A 375 -2.43 -8.72 -13.44
CA ASN A 375 -1.31 -9.33 -12.72
C ASN A 375 -0.02 -8.54 -12.96
N SER A 376 0.92 -8.61 -12.04
CA SER A 376 2.26 -8.09 -12.30
C SER A 376 3.15 -9.11 -13.00
N PHE A 377 4.19 -8.64 -13.70
CA PHE A 377 5.26 -9.47 -14.25
C PHE A 377 6.62 -8.81 -14.02
N ASP A 378 7.66 -9.62 -13.86
CA ASP A 378 9.03 -9.15 -13.66
C ASP A 378 9.75 -8.83 -14.99
N ARG A 379 10.98 -8.35 -14.90
CA ARG A 379 11.82 -7.99 -16.07
C ARG A 379 12.17 -9.19 -16.99
N ASN A 380 11.98 -10.42 -16.53
CA ASN A 380 12.12 -11.63 -17.33
C ASN A 380 10.80 -12.06 -17.98
N GLY A 381 9.70 -11.39 -17.66
CA GLY A 381 8.36 -11.67 -18.15
C GLY A 381 7.60 -12.73 -17.36
N THR A 382 8.11 -13.16 -16.20
CA THR A 382 7.42 -14.08 -15.29
C THR A 382 6.22 -13.37 -14.66
N VAL A 383 5.03 -13.94 -14.77
CA VAL A 383 3.78 -13.37 -14.23
C VAL A 383 3.54 -13.86 -12.81
N TYR A 384 3.12 -12.94 -11.95
CA TYR A 384 2.78 -13.17 -10.54
C TYR A 384 1.29 -12.89 -10.32
N SER A 385 0.54 -13.92 -9.91
CA SER A 385 -0.91 -13.87 -9.70
C SER A 385 -1.35 -14.29 -8.30
N GLY A 386 -0.39 -14.46 -7.39
CA GLY A 386 -0.62 -14.92 -6.02
C GLY A 386 0.60 -14.70 -5.13
N SER A 387 0.60 -15.36 -3.98
CA SER A 387 1.68 -15.24 -2.99
C SER A 387 3.05 -15.58 -3.60
N VAL A 388 4.03 -14.73 -3.33
CA VAL A 388 5.41 -14.91 -3.77
C VAL A 388 6.21 -15.52 -2.62
N ALA A 389 6.71 -16.74 -2.83
CA ALA A 389 7.56 -17.41 -1.86
C ALA A 389 8.97 -16.80 -1.86
N PRO A 390 9.62 -16.66 -0.68
CA PRO A 390 11.02 -16.24 -0.61
C PRO A 390 11.96 -17.36 -1.09
N ASP A 391 13.17 -16.99 -1.52
CA ASP A 391 14.24 -17.96 -1.85
C ASP A 391 14.71 -18.73 -0.61
N VAL A 392 14.67 -18.07 0.55
CA VAL A 392 15.05 -18.64 1.84
C VAL A 392 13.92 -18.41 2.83
N PHE A 393 13.22 -19.48 3.17
CA PHE A 393 12.19 -19.41 4.20
C PHE A 393 12.84 -19.22 5.58
N VAL A 394 12.39 -18.18 6.30
CA VAL A 394 12.74 -17.88 7.67
C VAL A 394 11.48 -17.38 8.36
N GLU A 395 11.02 -18.08 9.38
CA GLU A 395 9.87 -17.63 10.16
C GLU A 395 10.20 -16.32 10.91
N THR A 396 9.27 -15.37 10.86
CA THR A 396 9.44 -14.07 11.52
C THR A 396 9.13 -14.21 13.02
N ASP A 397 10.12 -13.96 13.87
CA ASP A 397 9.90 -13.76 15.30
C ASP A 397 9.53 -12.30 15.56
N TRP A 398 8.23 -12.01 15.61
CA TRP A 398 7.74 -10.64 15.77
C TRP A 398 8.18 -9.98 17.07
N SER A 399 8.47 -10.76 18.12
CA SER A 399 9.02 -10.21 19.37
C SER A 399 10.46 -9.68 19.23
N LYS A 400 11.16 -10.10 18.17
CA LYS A 400 12.53 -9.67 17.85
C LYS A 400 12.61 -8.79 16.61
N PHE A 401 11.47 -8.50 15.99
CA PHE A 401 11.40 -7.73 14.75
C PHE A 401 12.21 -6.43 14.82
N GLY A 402 13.09 -6.21 13.83
CA GLY A 402 13.95 -5.04 13.72
C GLY A 402 15.10 -4.95 14.75
N THR A 403 15.27 -5.94 15.64
CA THR A 403 16.38 -6.00 16.60
C THR A 403 17.60 -6.72 16.02
N GLU A 404 18.72 -6.68 16.73
CA GLU A 404 19.92 -7.46 16.40
C GLU A 404 19.72 -8.99 16.48
N GLN A 405 18.61 -9.45 17.07
CA GLN A 405 18.25 -10.86 17.19
C GLN A 405 17.18 -11.30 16.21
N ASP A 406 16.77 -10.44 15.28
CA ASP A 406 15.78 -10.74 14.25
C ASP A 406 16.29 -11.84 13.31
N PRO A 407 15.66 -13.04 13.29
CA PRO A 407 16.17 -14.18 12.55
C PRO A 407 16.21 -13.93 11.05
N VAL A 408 15.28 -13.12 10.51
CA VAL A 408 15.22 -12.82 9.07
C VAL A 408 16.34 -11.86 8.68
N ILE A 409 16.59 -10.83 9.51
CA ILE A 409 17.73 -9.91 9.33
C ILE A 409 19.05 -10.68 9.40
N LEU A 410 19.22 -11.56 10.38
CA LEU A 410 20.44 -12.35 10.56
C LEU A 410 20.72 -13.24 9.34
N ALA A 411 19.71 -13.97 8.84
CA ALA A 411 19.86 -14.80 7.64
C ALA A 411 20.25 -13.99 6.40
N ALA A 412 19.64 -12.82 6.20
CA ALA A 412 19.98 -11.92 5.11
C ALA A 412 21.37 -11.31 5.25
N MET A 413 21.79 -10.96 6.48
CA MET A 413 23.13 -10.49 6.79
C MET A 413 24.20 -11.52 6.44
N ASP A 414 24.02 -12.78 6.86
CA ASP A 414 24.95 -13.88 6.58
C ASP A 414 25.15 -14.07 5.08
N TRP A 415 24.04 -14.03 4.32
CA TRP A 415 24.13 -14.13 2.87
C TRP A 415 24.86 -12.93 2.26
N LEU A 416 24.52 -11.69 2.61
CA LEU A 416 25.16 -10.47 2.10
C LEU A 416 26.66 -10.48 2.40
N GLN A 417 27.08 -10.86 3.63
CA GLN A 417 28.47 -10.96 4.02
C GLN A 417 29.24 -12.05 3.28
N SER A 418 28.58 -13.09 2.79
CA SER A 418 29.19 -14.12 1.96
C SER A 418 29.47 -13.68 0.52
N GLN A 419 28.89 -12.55 0.07
CA GLN A 419 29.04 -12.07 -1.30
C GLN A 419 30.40 -11.39 -1.49
N SER A 420 30.98 -11.50 -2.70
CA SER A 420 32.31 -10.93 -3.03
C SER A 420 32.42 -9.42 -2.78
N ALA A 421 31.31 -8.69 -2.89
CA ALA A 421 31.27 -7.25 -2.59
C ALA A 421 31.52 -6.94 -1.11
N CYS A 422 31.15 -7.83 -0.19
CA CYS A 422 31.37 -7.72 1.25
C CYS A 422 32.62 -8.47 1.75
N ASN A 423 33.20 -9.33 0.93
CA ASN A 423 34.39 -10.13 1.24
C ASN A 423 35.41 -9.99 0.12
N PRO A 424 36.05 -8.79 -0.02
CA PRO A 424 36.95 -8.45 -1.12
C PRO A 424 38.31 -9.16 -1.04
#